data_266239101874e92d0035c2a5e52ab628
#
_entry.id   266239101874e92d0035c2a5e52ab628
#
_cell.length_a   1.000
_cell.length_b   1.000
_cell.length_c   1.000
_cell.angle_alpha   90.00
_cell.angle_beta   90.00
_cell.angle_gamma   90.00
#
_symmetry.space_group_name_H-M   'P 1'
#
loop_
_entity.id
_entity.type
_entity.pdbx_description
1 polymer ?
#
loop_
_entity_poly.entity_id
_entity_poly.type
_entity_poly.pdbx_seq_one_letter_code
_entity_poly.pdbx_strand_id
1 'polypeptide(L)'
;MEYQSEPYRIFCTDDAGTCVAEITFPETEASVCCIDHTFVDDSLRGMGIAGELVSRAVQQIQANGKQVTATCSYAAHWLEKQKGSGKNV
;
A
#
# COMPACT_ATOMS: atom_id res chain seq x y z
N MET A 1 -1.70 -2.58 17.10
CA MET A 1 -1.26 -1.62 16.08
C MET A 1 -2.42 -1.29 15.17
N GLU A 2 -2.68 -0.03 14.98
CA GLU A 2 -3.82 0.40 14.19
C GLU A 2 -3.35 1.03 12.89
N TYR A 3 -4.08 0.75 11.81
CA TYR A 3 -3.84 1.39 10.53
C TYR A 3 -4.62 2.68 10.46
N GLN A 4 -3.95 3.76 10.11
CA GLN A 4 -4.58 5.06 9.93
C GLN A 4 -4.57 5.40 8.45
N SER A 5 -5.64 6.04 7.96
CA SER A 5 -5.83 6.28 6.54
C SER A 5 -6.01 7.76 6.27
N GLU A 6 -5.27 8.25 5.28
CA GLU A 6 -5.42 9.59 4.71
C GLU A 6 -5.72 9.41 3.22
N PRO A 7 -6.08 10.48 2.49
CA PRO A 7 -6.47 10.32 1.08
C PRO A 7 -5.43 9.63 0.21
N TYR A 8 -4.13 9.82 0.49
CA TYR A 8 -3.08 9.23 -0.34
C TYR A 8 -1.98 8.58 0.51
N ARG A 9 -2.35 8.15 1.72
CA ARG A 9 -1.38 7.57 2.64
C ARG A 9 -2.08 6.66 3.65
N ILE A 10 -1.46 5.54 3.97
CA ILE A 10 -1.90 4.67 5.07
C ILE A 10 -0.66 4.41 5.92
N PHE A 11 -0.81 4.46 7.23
CA PHE A 11 0.35 4.32 8.10
C PHE A 11 -0.05 3.76 9.46
N CYS A 12 0.97 3.29 10.18
CA CYS A 12 0.82 2.79 11.54
C CYS A 12 1.82 3.49 12.44
N THR A 13 1.41 3.77 13.68
CA THR A 13 2.30 4.32 14.68
C THR A 13 2.37 3.36 15.87
N ASP A 14 3.49 3.42 16.59
CA ASP A 14 3.61 2.67 17.83
C ASP A 14 3.02 3.48 18.99
N ASP A 15 3.14 2.95 20.21
CA ASP A 15 2.58 3.60 21.39
C ASP A 15 3.19 4.98 21.67
N ALA A 16 4.41 5.21 21.18
CA ALA A 16 5.08 6.49 21.35
C ALA A 16 4.73 7.49 20.24
N GLY A 17 3.90 7.09 19.28
CA GLY A 17 3.52 7.94 18.15
C GLY A 17 4.51 7.95 17.02
N THR A 18 5.49 7.05 17.03
CA THR A 18 6.48 6.95 15.95
C THR A 18 5.89 6.15 14.80
N CYS A 19 6.05 6.66 13.59
CA CYS A 19 5.59 5.94 12.39
C CYS A 19 6.46 4.71 12.17
N VAL A 20 5.87 3.54 12.21
CA VAL A 20 6.59 2.28 12.06
C VAL A 20 6.25 1.55 10.76
N ALA A 21 5.27 2.03 10.03
CA ALA A 21 4.92 1.48 8.73
C ALA A 21 4.15 2.53 7.95
N GLU A 22 4.37 2.58 6.63
CA GLU A 22 3.74 3.62 5.83
C GLU A 22 3.70 3.22 4.37
N ILE A 23 2.64 3.59 3.69
CA ILE A 23 2.54 3.49 2.24
C ILE A 23 1.94 4.79 1.71
N THR A 24 2.52 5.31 0.64
CA THR A 24 1.99 6.50 -0.03
C THR A 24 1.61 6.16 -1.46
N PHE A 25 0.55 6.79 -1.94
CA PHE A 25 0.02 6.52 -3.27
C PHE A 25 -0.62 7.78 -3.87
N PRO A 26 0.21 8.80 -4.17
CA PRO A 26 -0.32 10.05 -4.70
C PRO A 26 -0.97 9.87 -6.06
N GLU A 27 -1.92 10.74 -6.36
CA GLU A 27 -2.54 10.78 -7.68
C GLU A 27 -1.57 11.44 -8.64
N THR A 28 -1.16 10.71 -9.69
CA THR A 28 -0.16 11.19 -10.64
C THR A 28 -0.77 11.66 -11.96
N GLU A 29 -1.94 11.08 -12.30
CA GLU A 29 -2.71 11.46 -13.46
C GLU A 29 -4.17 11.43 -13.07
N ALA A 30 -5.04 11.98 -13.90
CA ALA A 30 -6.47 11.96 -13.59
C ALA A 30 -6.92 10.52 -13.38
N SER A 31 -7.48 10.25 -12.22
CA SER A 31 -8.02 8.95 -11.83
C SER A 31 -6.97 7.83 -11.75
N VAL A 32 -5.70 8.17 -11.58
CA VAL A 32 -4.63 7.18 -11.40
C VAL A 32 -3.80 7.52 -10.18
N CYS A 33 -3.70 6.58 -9.24
CA CYS A 33 -2.83 6.72 -8.08
C CYS A 33 -1.64 5.78 -8.22
N CYS A 34 -0.46 6.26 -7.83
CA CYS A 34 0.77 5.49 -7.94
C CYS A 34 1.33 5.18 -6.56
N ILE A 35 1.50 3.90 -6.25
CA ILE A 35 2.16 3.50 -5.01
C ILE A 35 3.65 3.69 -5.22
N ASP A 36 4.20 4.74 -4.61
CA ASP A 36 5.59 5.16 -4.84
C ASP A 36 6.51 4.87 -3.66
N HIS A 37 5.97 4.50 -2.50
CA HIS A 37 6.79 4.30 -1.31
C HIS A 37 6.07 3.36 -0.35
N THR A 38 6.79 2.35 0.12
CA THR A 38 6.31 1.44 1.16
C THR A 38 7.44 1.26 2.17
N PHE A 39 7.13 1.50 3.44
CA PHE A 39 8.09 1.42 4.52
C PHE A 39 7.54 0.55 5.64
N VAL A 40 8.38 -0.35 6.16
CA VAL A 40 8.04 -1.13 7.36
C VAL A 40 9.29 -1.19 8.22
N ASP A 41 9.15 -0.79 9.48
CA ASP A 41 10.25 -0.83 10.43
C ASP A 41 10.76 -2.26 10.60
N ASP A 42 12.05 -2.42 10.83
CA ASP A 42 12.67 -3.74 10.97
C ASP A 42 12.02 -4.58 12.08
N SER A 43 11.57 -3.93 13.15
CA SER A 43 10.93 -4.62 14.26
C SER A 43 9.64 -5.33 13.86
N LEU A 44 9.05 -4.95 12.73
CA LEU A 44 7.78 -5.52 12.26
C LEU A 44 7.96 -6.49 11.09
N ARG A 45 9.18 -6.80 10.71
CA ARG A 45 9.43 -7.71 9.60
C ARG A 45 8.92 -9.11 9.91
N GLY A 46 8.41 -9.77 8.87
CA GLY A 46 7.87 -11.11 9.03
C GLY A 46 6.44 -11.16 9.49
N MET A 47 5.79 -10.01 9.70
CA MET A 47 4.41 -9.94 10.17
C MET A 47 3.41 -9.68 9.06
N GLY A 48 3.87 -9.60 7.81
CA GLY A 48 2.97 -9.37 6.68
C GLY A 48 2.46 -7.94 6.56
N ILE A 49 3.10 -7.00 7.24
CA ILE A 49 2.62 -5.61 7.29
C ILE A 49 2.70 -4.95 5.91
N ALA A 50 3.79 -5.18 5.18
CA ALA A 50 3.95 -4.55 3.86
C ALA A 50 2.84 -5.00 2.90
N GLY A 51 2.53 -6.29 2.89
CA GLY A 51 1.45 -6.82 2.06
C GLY A 51 0.10 -6.25 2.45
N GLU A 52 -0.12 -6.11 3.75
CA GLU A 52 -1.37 -5.53 4.24
C GLU A 52 -1.50 -4.06 3.83
N LEU A 53 -0.40 -3.30 3.90
CA LEU A 53 -0.41 -1.91 3.45
C LEU A 53 -0.77 -1.79 1.97
N VAL A 54 -0.15 -2.61 1.12
CA VAL A 54 -0.46 -2.59 -0.31
C VAL A 54 -1.91 -2.96 -0.56
N SER A 55 -2.39 -4.01 0.11
CA SER A 55 -3.78 -4.44 -0.04
C SER A 55 -4.76 -3.32 0.34
N ARG A 56 -4.52 -2.65 1.46
CA ARG A 56 -5.37 -1.55 1.90
C ARG A 56 -5.31 -0.36 0.96
N ALA A 57 -4.11 -0.05 0.44
CA ALA A 57 -3.96 1.05 -0.51
C ALA A 57 -4.73 0.76 -1.80
N VAL A 58 -4.62 -0.46 -2.33
CA VAL A 58 -5.34 -0.86 -3.55
C VAL A 58 -6.84 -0.75 -3.33
N GLN A 59 -7.33 -1.25 -2.20
CA GLN A 59 -8.76 -1.17 -1.90
C GLN A 59 -9.25 0.27 -1.82
N GLN A 60 -8.48 1.14 -1.18
CA GLN A 60 -8.85 2.54 -1.04
C GLN A 60 -8.85 3.25 -2.39
N ILE A 61 -7.83 3.01 -3.22
CA ILE A 61 -7.76 3.61 -4.55
C ILE A 61 -8.95 3.18 -5.39
N GLN A 62 -9.25 1.89 -5.39
CA GLN A 62 -10.35 1.36 -6.20
C GLN A 62 -11.71 1.80 -5.67
N ALA A 63 -11.85 1.94 -4.36
CA ALA A 63 -13.09 2.42 -3.77
C ALA A 63 -13.40 3.86 -4.20
N ASN A 64 -12.36 4.62 -4.55
CA ASN A 64 -12.52 5.98 -5.05
C ASN A 64 -12.65 6.04 -6.58
N GLY A 65 -12.81 4.89 -7.22
CA GLY A 65 -13.00 4.83 -8.67
C GLY A 65 -11.74 5.09 -9.47
N LYS A 66 -10.56 4.92 -8.85
CA LYS A 66 -9.29 5.23 -9.50
C LYS A 66 -8.52 3.96 -9.82
N GLN A 67 -7.58 4.09 -10.75
CA GLN A 67 -6.70 2.99 -11.13
C GLN A 67 -5.43 3.04 -10.27
N VAL A 68 -4.80 1.88 -10.09
CA VAL A 68 -3.59 1.76 -9.29
C VAL A 68 -2.41 1.41 -10.19
N THR A 69 -1.30 2.13 -9.98
CA THR A 69 0.00 1.79 -10.56
C THR A 69 1.02 1.78 -9.44
N ALA A 70 2.25 1.40 -9.74
CA ALA A 70 3.30 1.36 -8.73
C ALA A 70 4.68 1.60 -9.35
N THR A 71 5.46 2.46 -8.71
CA THR A 71 6.89 2.60 -9.00
C THR A 71 7.72 1.97 -7.90
N CYS A 72 7.13 1.74 -6.73
CA CYS A 72 7.76 0.98 -5.65
C CYS A 72 7.87 -0.48 -6.08
N SER A 73 9.09 -1.03 -6.08
CA SER A 73 9.30 -2.39 -6.57
C SER A 73 8.50 -3.45 -5.82
N TYR A 74 8.36 -3.28 -4.51
CA TYR A 74 7.56 -4.22 -3.71
C TYR A 74 6.09 -4.21 -4.15
N ALA A 75 5.52 -3.02 -4.28
CA ALA A 75 4.12 -2.89 -4.67
C ALA A 75 3.88 -3.37 -6.10
N ALA A 76 4.81 -3.08 -7.00
CA ALA A 76 4.71 -3.55 -8.38
C ALA A 76 4.69 -5.06 -8.43
N HIS A 77 5.55 -5.71 -7.65
CA HIS A 77 5.61 -7.16 -7.58
C HIS A 77 4.32 -7.74 -6.99
N TRP A 78 3.82 -7.10 -5.93
CA TRP A 78 2.57 -7.51 -5.30
C TRP A 78 1.40 -7.47 -6.30
N LEU A 79 1.31 -6.39 -7.07
CA LEU A 79 0.26 -6.23 -8.07
C LEU A 79 0.36 -7.29 -9.16
N GLU A 80 1.57 -7.61 -9.59
CA GLU A 80 1.76 -8.65 -10.60
C GLU A 80 1.32 -10.02 -10.10
N LYS A 81 1.60 -10.33 -8.84
CA LYS A 81 1.17 -11.59 -8.25
C LYS A 81 -0.35 -11.70 -8.22
N GLN A 82 -1.03 -10.61 -7.92
CA GLN A 82 -2.48 -10.61 -7.89
C GLN A 82 -3.06 -10.85 -9.28
N LYS A 83 -2.47 -10.21 -10.29
CA LYS A 83 -2.90 -10.42 -11.68
C LYS A 83 -2.69 -11.86 -12.11
N GLY A 84 -1.53 -12.42 -11.76
CA GLY A 84 -1.23 -13.80 -12.08
C GLY A 84 -2.23 -14.76 -11.46
N SER A 85 -2.57 -14.54 -10.21
CA SER A 85 -3.58 -15.34 -9.52
C SER A 85 -4.94 -15.24 -10.22
N GLY A 86 -5.31 -14.03 -10.61
CA GLY A 86 -6.59 -13.81 -11.27
C GLY A 86 -6.68 -14.49 -12.62
N LYS A 87 -5.58 -14.61 -13.31
CA LYS A 87 -5.56 -15.21 -14.64
C LYS A 87 -5.75 -16.72 -14.61
N ASN A 88 -5.55 -17.32 -13.49
CA ASN A 88 -5.67 -18.77 -13.36
C ASN A 88 -7.11 -19.26 -13.20
N VAL A 89 -8.02 -18.36 -13.16
CA VAL A 89 -9.42 -18.73 -13.08
C VAL A 89 -10.00 -19.06 -14.43
#